data_86d755cf6a9057e0bb37d593aa44dc79
#
_entry.id   86d755cf6a9057e0bb37d593aa44dc79
#
_cell.length_a   1.000
_cell.length_b   1.000
_cell.length_c   1.000
_cell.angle_alpha   90.00
_cell.angle_beta   90.00
_cell.angle_gamma   90.00
#
_symmetry.space_group_name_H-M   'P 1'
#
loop_
_entity.id
_entity.type
_entity.pdbx_description
1 polymer ?
#
loop_
_entity_poly.entity_id
_entity_poly.type
_entity_poly.pdbx_seq_one_letter_code
_entity_poly.pdbx_strand_id
1 'polypeptide(L)'
;TCIIGNHVKLYQGVTLGAKSFPLDDDGHPIKGIPRHPILEDDVIVYSNATILGRITVGRGATVGGNIWVTEDVPAGARLVQKKYK
;
A
#
# COMPACT_ATOMS: atom_id res chain seq x y z
N THR A 1 1.95 0.00 -12.07
CA THR A 1 0.98 -1.07 -11.79
C THR A 1 0.09 -0.83 -10.57
N CYS A 2 0.14 0.35 -9.95
CA CYS A 2 -0.83 0.71 -8.91
C CYS A 2 -2.23 0.80 -9.49
N ILE A 3 -3.20 0.31 -8.74
CA ILE A 3 -4.61 0.51 -9.04
C ILE A 3 -5.19 1.37 -7.94
N ILE A 4 -5.78 2.49 -8.32
CA ILE A 4 -6.33 3.44 -7.36
C ILE A 4 -7.80 3.64 -7.68
N GLY A 5 -8.66 3.37 -6.70
CA GLY A 5 -10.10 3.51 -6.85
C GLY A 5 -10.58 4.95 -6.83
N ASN A 6 -11.87 5.13 -6.64
CA ASN A 6 -12.52 6.43 -6.64
C ASN A 6 -12.43 7.08 -5.26
N HIS A 7 -12.34 8.41 -5.23
CA HIS A 7 -12.35 9.20 -4.00
C HIS A 7 -11.22 8.85 -3.04
N VAL A 8 -10.08 8.38 -3.57
CA VAL A 8 -8.90 8.10 -2.77
C VAL A 8 -8.19 9.41 -2.48
N LYS A 9 -7.77 9.61 -1.23
CA LYS A 9 -7.00 10.78 -0.81
C LYS A 9 -5.59 10.35 -0.43
N LEU A 10 -4.61 10.94 -1.09
CA LEU A 10 -3.19 10.70 -0.82
C LEU A 10 -2.57 12.04 -0.41
N TYR A 11 -2.03 12.08 0.79
CA TYR A 11 -1.34 13.28 1.27
C TYR A 11 0.10 13.29 0.78
N GLN A 12 0.84 14.34 1.06
CA GLN A 12 2.21 14.50 0.55
C GLN A 12 3.15 13.43 1.12
N GLY A 13 4.14 13.07 0.32
CA GLY A 13 5.19 12.13 0.73
C GLY A 13 4.76 10.68 0.79
N VAL A 14 3.56 10.34 0.33
CA VAL A 14 3.11 8.94 0.29
C VAL A 14 3.87 8.19 -0.79
N THR A 15 4.36 7.00 -0.45
CA THR A 15 5.03 6.10 -1.38
C THR A 15 4.19 4.87 -1.62
N LEU A 16 3.88 4.57 -2.89
CA LEU A 16 3.21 3.35 -3.31
C LEU A 16 4.20 2.58 -4.17
N GLY A 17 4.88 1.62 -3.57
CA GLY A 17 6.00 0.98 -4.23
C GLY A 17 5.89 -0.54 -4.34
N ALA A 18 6.84 -1.12 -5.06
CA ALA A 18 7.01 -2.56 -5.14
C ALA A 18 7.91 -3.03 -4.01
N LYS A 19 7.56 -4.14 -3.39
CA LYS A 19 8.37 -4.69 -2.30
C LYS A 19 9.62 -5.37 -2.80
N SER A 20 9.46 -6.29 -3.76
CA SER A 20 10.56 -6.99 -4.39
C SER A 20 10.06 -7.67 -5.65
N PHE A 21 11.01 -8.08 -6.51
CA PHE A 21 10.67 -8.89 -7.67
C PHE A 21 10.53 -10.35 -7.25
N PRO A 22 9.44 -11.03 -7.62
CA PRO A 22 9.42 -12.47 -7.50
C PRO A 22 10.46 -13.07 -8.45
N LEU A 23 11.05 -14.20 -8.04
CA LEU A 23 12.07 -14.88 -8.82
C LEU A 23 11.49 -16.15 -9.43
N ASP A 24 11.92 -16.48 -10.65
CA ASP A 24 11.60 -17.77 -11.25
C ASP A 24 12.51 -18.86 -10.68
N ASP A 25 12.35 -20.10 -11.19
CA ASP A 25 13.13 -21.24 -10.70
C ASP A 25 14.63 -21.10 -10.94
N ASP A 26 15.03 -20.29 -11.90
CA ASP A 26 16.43 -20.02 -12.23
C ASP A 26 17.00 -18.81 -11.47
N GLY A 27 16.21 -18.21 -10.60
CA GLY A 27 16.64 -17.05 -9.83
C GLY A 27 16.56 -15.72 -10.57
N HIS A 28 15.92 -15.70 -11.73
CA HIS A 28 15.77 -14.46 -12.51
C HIS A 28 14.49 -13.72 -12.11
N PRO A 29 14.52 -12.39 -12.09
CA PRO A 29 13.30 -11.64 -11.79
C PRO A 29 12.20 -11.89 -12.82
N ILE A 30 10.99 -12.18 -12.33
CA ILE A 30 9.83 -12.34 -13.19
C ILE A 30 9.29 -10.95 -13.51
N LYS A 31 9.27 -10.59 -14.80
CA LYS A 31 8.83 -9.29 -15.26
C LYS A 31 7.35 -9.33 -15.66
N GLY A 32 6.71 -8.17 -15.66
CA GLY A 32 5.32 -8.04 -16.10
C GLY A 32 4.28 -8.41 -15.06
N ILE A 33 4.68 -8.89 -13.87
CA ILE A 33 3.75 -9.17 -12.79
C ILE A 33 3.45 -7.87 -12.02
N PRO A 34 2.17 -7.56 -11.76
CA PRO A 34 1.84 -6.40 -10.94
C PRO A 34 2.44 -6.51 -9.55
N ARG A 35 3.13 -5.47 -9.08
CA ARG A 35 3.85 -5.48 -7.82
C ARG A 35 3.52 -4.32 -6.92
N HIS A 36 2.70 -3.39 -7.39
CA HIS A 36 2.35 -2.18 -6.66
C HIS A 36 0.99 -2.33 -5.99
N PRO A 37 0.72 -1.55 -4.95
CA PRO A 37 -0.52 -1.68 -4.18
C PRO A 37 -1.79 -1.42 -4.97
N ILE A 38 -2.87 -1.99 -4.48
CA ILE A 38 -4.24 -1.68 -4.91
C ILE A 38 -4.90 -0.90 -3.79
N LEU A 39 -5.38 0.30 -4.09
CA LEU A 39 -6.16 1.10 -3.15
C LEU A 39 -7.60 1.09 -3.63
N GLU A 40 -8.50 0.53 -2.82
CA GLU A 40 -9.91 0.51 -3.15
C GLU A 40 -10.55 1.88 -2.91
N ASP A 41 -11.86 1.99 -3.17
CA ASP A 41 -12.54 3.27 -3.09
C ASP A 41 -12.51 3.85 -1.67
N ASP A 42 -12.49 5.18 -1.58
CA ASP A 42 -12.60 5.92 -0.34
C ASP A 42 -11.46 5.68 0.66
N VAL A 43 -10.30 5.22 0.18
CA VAL A 43 -9.11 5.05 1.02
C VAL A 43 -8.45 6.40 1.26
N ILE A 44 -7.97 6.61 2.48
CA ILE A 44 -7.22 7.81 2.84
C ILE A 44 -5.84 7.39 3.33
N VAL A 45 -4.78 7.95 2.74
CA VAL A 45 -3.40 7.69 3.14
C VAL A 45 -2.76 9.01 3.55
N TYR A 46 -2.40 9.12 4.82
CA TYR A 46 -1.81 10.34 5.36
C TYR A 46 -0.33 10.46 5.03
N SER A 47 0.23 11.61 5.37
CA SER A 47 1.57 12.03 4.91
C SER A 47 2.67 11.05 5.25
N ASN A 48 3.57 10.84 4.31
CA ASN A 48 4.79 10.05 4.47
C ASN A 48 4.56 8.57 4.78
N ALA A 49 3.35 8.05 4.61
CA ALA A 49 3.11 6.63 4.72
C ALA A 49 3.73 5.90 3.52
N THR A 50 4.20 4.68 3.75
CA THR A 50 4.80 3.86 2.71
C THR A 50 4.02 2.57 2.59
N ILE A 51 3.48 2.29 1.40
CA ILE A 51 2.72 1.07 1.12
C ILE A 51 3.47 0.30 0.05
N LEU A 52 3.91 -0.90 0.38
CA LEU A 52 4.78 -1.68 -0.49
C LEU A 52 4.19 -3.03 -0.85
N GLY A 53 4.37 -3.42 -2.11
CA GLY A 53 4.01 -4.74 -2.59
C GLY A 53 2.61 -4.81 -3.16
N ARG A 54 2.28 -5.95 -3.77
CA ARG A 54 0.96 -6.16 -4.36
C ARG A 54 -0.04 -6.54 -3.28
N ILE A 55 -0.35 -5.56 -2.44
CA ILE A 55 -1.34 -5.69 -1.37
C ILE A 55 -2.58 -4.87 -1.72
N THR A 56 -3.67 -5.17 -1.06
CA THR A 56 -4.93 -4.44 -1.23
C THR A 56 -5.25 -3.68 0.05
N VAL A 57 -5.42 -2.37 -0.08
CA VAL A 57 -5.95 -1.54 1.00
C VAL A 57 -7.45 -1.44 0.78
N GLY A 58 -8.21 -2.05 1.68
CA GLY A 58 -9.63 -2.22 1.52
C GLY A 58 -10.42 -0.92 1.54
N ARG A 59 -11.61 -0.97 0.96
CA ARG A 59 -12.48 0.19 0.82
C ARG A 59 -12.71 0.91 2.15
N GLY A 60 -12.58 2.22 2.14
CA GLY A 60 -12.82 3.04 3.31
C GLY A 60 -11.75 2.95 4.39
N ALA A 61 -10.65 2.24 4.13
CA ALA A 61 -9.56 2.13 5.09
C ALA A 61 -8.79 3.44 5.20
N THR A 62 -8.21 3.67 6.36
CA THR A 62 -7.37 4.84 6.63
C THR A 62 -5.98 4.38 7.03
N VAL A 63 -4.98 4.88 6.34
CA VAL A 63 -3.57 4.61 6.65
C VAL A 63 -2.98 5.88 7.24
N GLY A 64 -2.57 5.83 8.50
CA GLY A 64 -1.98 6.96 9.20
C GLY A 64 -0.63 7.37 8.65
N GLY A 65 -0.16 8.55 9.06
CA GLY A 65 1.12 9.07 8.57
C GLY A 65 2.33 8.32 9.12
N ASN A 66 3.40 8.31 8.35
CA ASN A 66 4.71 7.78 8.74
C ASN A 66 4.72 6.29 9.10
N ILE A 67 3.79 5.50 8.58
CA ILE A 67 3.77 4.05 8.82
C ILE A 67 4.09 3.28 7.55
N TRP A 68 4.55 2.05 7.73
CA TRP A 68 4.87 1.13 6.64
C TRP A 68 3.80 0.04 6.58
N VAL A 69 3.27 -0.20 5.41
CA VAL A 69 2.24 -1.21 5.18
C VAL A 69 2.75 -2.18 4.13
N THR A 70 2.90 -3.43 4.52
CA THR A 70 3.39 -4.49 3.64
C THR A 70 2.43 -5.68 3.56
N GLU A 71 1.25 -5.58 4.17
CA GLU A 71 0.23 -6.61 4.17
C GLU A 71 -1.12 -6.01 3.85
N ASP A 72 -2.06 -6.84 3.43
CA ASP A 72 -3.42 -6.39 3.11
C ASP A 72 -4.07 -5.70 4.31
N VAL A 73 -4.82 -4.65 4.00
CA VAL A 73 -5.56 -3.87 5.00
C VAL A 73 -7.04 -4.12 4.78
N PRO A 74 -7.76 -4.64 5.79
CA PRO A 74 -9.20 -4.88 5.66
C PRO A 74 -9.98 -3.61 5.38
N ALA A 75 -11.13 -3.74 4.71
CA ALA A 75 -12.01 -2.61 4.46
C ALA A 75 -12.43 -1.96 5.79
N GLY A 76 -12.40 -0.63 5.81
CA GLY A 76 -12.78 0.14 6.99
C GLY A 76 -11.77 0.14 8.12
N ALA A 77 -10.63 -0.53 7.97
CA ALA A 77 -9.60 -0.54 9.01
C ALA A 77 -8.91 0.82 9.13
N ARG A 78 -8.42 1.11 10.32
CA ARG A 78 -7.65 2.32 10.58
C ARG A 78 -6.28 1.93 11.14
N LEU A 79 -5.25 2.21 10.38
CA LEU A 79 -3.87 1.98 10.79
C LEU A 79 -3.28 3.29 11.25
N VAL A 80 -2.85 3.35 12.49
CA VAL A 80 -2.25 4.56 13.06
C VAL A 80 -0.91 4.21 13.69
N GLN A 81 -0.02 5.20 13.73
CA GLN A 81 1.28 5.02 14.36
C GLN A 81 1.09 4.84 15.87
N LYS A 82 1.69 3.79 16.43
CA LYS A 82 1.66 3.60 17.87
C LYS A 82 2.52 4.66 18.56
N LYS A 83 1.99 5.18 19.66
CA LYS A 83 2.77 6.08 20.49
C LYS A 83 3.44 5.29 21.61
N TYR A 84 4.72 5.55 21.79
CA TYR A 84 5.48 4.97 22.90
C TYR A 84 5.72 6.08 23.93
N LYS A 85 5.62 5.71 25.15
CA LYS A 85 5.94 6.62 26.25
C LYS A 85 7.34 6.36 26.74
#